data_e45fadd7b6432cd9c781b9badbd00387
#
_entry.id   e45fadd7b6432cd9c781b9badbd00387
#
_cell.length_a   1.000
_cell.length_b   1.000
_cell.length_c   1.000
_cell.angle_alpha   90.00
_cell.angle_beta   90.00
_cell.angle_gamma   90.00
#
_symmetry.space_group_name_H-M   'P 1'
#
loop_
_entity.id
_entity.type
_entity.pdbx_description
1 polymer ?
#
loop_
_entity_poly.entity_id
_entity_poly.type
_entity_poly.pdbx_seq_one_letter_code
_entity_poly.pdbx_strand_id
1 'polypeptide(L)'
;MFSILEMFKIGVGPSSSHTVGPMVAACKFVESLEHAGTLGRVSRVRTVLYGSLALTGLGHGTDRATVAGLEGNMPQTVDTDHVNIIRHECESSGELLLAGKHRIDFDYAHDVVMDVWHRLAAHPNGMRFQAFDQQNNLVDEQVWYSIGGGFVRQGNAEDLMIGIHERPPVGTSFADQQSDSSLDDGSDVPYPFTSCDDLIALCEKQHMSIADIVWANETAMQSAVQVRSELDNVWRVMRRCVQHGCHTSQTVLPGGLNAPRRAPKMYARLASNSDVLARDKKRADAVLESSDAAWVDLFALAVSEENAGGGRIVTAPTNGAAGIIPAVLHYYWHFVDHANEEGVITFLLTAGAVGYLFKRNASISGAEVGCQGEVGTACSMAAAGLCAVMGGTPQQVENAAEIGIEHNLGLTCDPVGGLVQIPCIERNAMAANTAINAVRMAMLGDGTHIVTLDQAIKTMKDTGEDMMSKYKETSKGGLAVNVVEC
;
A
#
# COMPACT_ATOMS: atom_id res chain seq x y z
N MET A 1 -8.56 -7.31 17.34
CA MET A 1 -7.49 -7.48 16.31
C MET A 1 -8.16 -7.34 14.96
N PHE A 2 -7.65 -6.51 14.02
CA PHE A 2 -8.17 -6.50 12.65
C PHE A 2 -7.57 -7.65 11.82
N SER A 3 -8.26 -8.05 10.76
CA SER A 3 -7.79 -9.11 9.86
C SER A 3 -6.46 -8.74 9.20
N ILE A 4 -5.51 -9.66 9.20
CA ILE A 4 -4.22 -9.45 8.50
C ILE A 4 -4.40 -9.36 6.97
N LEU A 5 -5.51 -9.85 6.45
CA LEU A 5 -5.84 -9.75 5.03
C LEU A 5 -5.98 -8.29 4.57
N GLU A 6 -6.33 -7.40 5.50
CA GLU A 6 -6.34 -5.95 5.27
C GLU A 6 -4.95 -5.37 4.89
N MET A 7 -3.87 -6.13 5.11
CA MET A 7 -2.52 -5.75 4.67
C MET A 7 -2.28 -6.02 3.17
N PHE A 8 -3.23 -6.70 2.49
CA PHE A 8 -3.12 -7.14 1.09
C PHE A 8 -4.34 -6.69 0.28
N LYS A 9 -4.57 -5.39 0.21
CA LYS A 9 -5.73 -4.84 -0.53
C LYS A 9 -5.49 -4.83 -2.03
N ILE A 10 -6.38 -5.45 -2.78
CA ILE A 10 -6.40 -5.30 -4.23
C ILE A 10 -6.87 -3.89 -4.55
N GLY A 11 -6.11 -3.17 -5.36
CA GLY A 11 -6.37 -1.78 -5.68
C GLY A 11 -5.78 -1.35 -7.01
N VAL A 12 -5.67 -0.05 -7.16
CA VAL A 12 -5.12 0.60 -8.35
C VAL A 12 -3.98 1.53 -7.98
N GLY A 13 -3.01 1.68 -8.89
CA GLY A 13 -1.94 2.64 -8.73
C GLY A 13 -2.39 4.10 -8.90
N PRO A 14 -1.48 5.05 -8.62
CA PRO A 14 -0.12 4.80 -8.14
C PRO A 14 0.05 4.80 -6.61
N SER A 15 -0.93 5.28 -5.81
CA SER A 15 -0.72 5.52 -4.38
C SER A 15 -1.87 4.98 -3.52
N SER A 16 -1.54 4.28 -2.43
CA SER A 16 -2.54 3.82 -1.48
C SER A 16 -3.19 4.98 -0.71
N SER A 17 -2.40 5.99 -0.34
CA SER A 17 -2.90 7.16 0.40
C SER A 17 -3.56 8.20 -0.50
N HIS A 18 -3.05 8.39 -1.73
CA HIS A 18 -3.48 9.47 -2.63
C HIS A 18 -4.42 9.02 -3.75
N THR A 19 -4.53 7.71 -4.02
CA THR A 19 -5.43 7.15 -5.06
C THR A 19 -6.49 6.26 -4.43
N VAL A 20 -6.06 5.16 -3.78
CA VAL A 20 -6.97 4.16 -3.20
C VAL A 20 -7.83 4.76 -2.08
N GLY A 21 -7.20 5.44 -1.11
CA GLY A 21 -7.91 6.05 0.02
C GLY A 21 -8.99 7.05 -0.41
N PRO A 22 -8.68 8.05 -1.24
CA PRO A 22 -9.69 9.00 -1.77
C PRO A 22 -10.83 8.33 -2.54
N MET A 23 -10.54 7.29 -3.34
CA MET A 23 -11.59 6.53 -4.03
C MET A 23 -12.53 5.82 -3.04
N VAL A 24 -11.96 5.15 -2.03
CA VAL A 24 -12.74 4.48 -0.97
C VAL A 24 -13.57 5.48 -0.18
N ALA A 25 -12.99 6.62 0.21
CA ALA A 25 -13.71 7.65 0.97
C ALA A 25 -14.88 8.25 0.18
N ALA A 26 -14.66 8.54 -1.10
CA ALA A 26 -15.71 9.05 -2.00
C ALA A 26 -16.82 8.01 -2.21
N CYS A 27 -16.49 6.73 -2.39
CA CYS A 27 -17.48 5.66 -2.48
C CYS A 27 -18.29 5.54 -1.19
N LYS A 28 -17.68 5.57 -0.01
CA LYS A 28 -18.39 5.57 1.28
C LYS A 28 -19.31 6.78 1.47
N PHE A 29 -18.90 7.95 0.98
CA PHE A 29 -19.73 9.14 0.99
C PHE A 29 -21.00 8.94 0.16
N VAL A 30 -20.91 8.46 -1.07
CA VAL A 30 -22.11 8.24 -1.91
C VAL A 30 -22.97 7.08 -1.41
N GLU A 31 -22.36 6.02 -0.83
CA GLU A 31 -23.10 4.96 -0.13
C GLU A 31 -23.93 5.51 1.04
N SER A 32 -23.38 6.48 1.79
CA SER A 32 -24.13 7.11 2.89
C SER A 32 -25.33 7.90 2.40
N LEU A 33 -25.22 8.61 1.26
CA LEU A 33 -26.35 9.30 0.62
C LEU A 33 -27.44 8.33 0.16
N GLU A 34 -27.05 7.16 -0.34
CA GLU A 34 -27.99 6.10 -0.70
C GLU A 34 -28.72 5.55 0.53
N HIS A 35 -28.00 5.18 1.58
CA HIS A 35 -28.57 4.65 2.81
C HIS A 35 -29.50 5.66 3.50
N ALA A 36 -29.17 6.94 3.44
CA ALA A 36 -30.04 8.01 3.94
C ALA A 36 -31.24 8.31 3.05
N GLY A 37 -31.32 7.74 1.84
CA GLY A 37 -32.37 8.02 0.87
C GLY A 37 -32.34 9.46 0.29
N THR A 38 -31.19 10.13 0.39
CA THR A 38 -31.03 11.54 -0.04
C THR A 38 -30.38 11.68 -1.41
N LEU A 39 -29.82 10.60 -1.99
CA LEU A 39 -29.11 10.62 -3.28
C LEU A 39 -29.88 11.33 -4.39
N GLY A 40 -31.18 11.03 -4.55
CA GLY A 40 -32.04 11.63 -5.60
C GLY A 40 -32.34 13.13 -5.44
N ARG A 41 -31.96 13.73 -4.29
CA ARG A 41 -32.07 15.17 -4.03
C ARG A 41 -30.82 15.95 -4.41
N VAL A 42 -29.68 15.24 -4.59
CA VAL A 42 -28.40 15.86 -4.89
C VAL A 42 -28.39 16.35 -6.33
N SER A 43 -28.06 17.61 -6.54
CA SER A 43 -27.89 18.21 -7.87
C SER A 43 -26.42 18.57 -8.15
N ARG A 44 -25.59 18.69 -7.12
CA ARG A 44 -24.18 19.02 -7.23
C ARG A 44 -23.39 18.39 -6.07
N VAL A 45 -22.18 17.92 -6.35
CA VAL A 45 -21.22 17.48 -5.34
C VAL A 45 -19.94 18.30 -5.49
N ARG A 46 -19.39 18.77 -4.35
CA ARG A 46 -18.09 19.43 -4.29
C ARG A 46 -17.16 18.63 -3.39
N THR A 47 -15.94 18.41 -3.86
CA THR A 47 -14.88 17.76 -3.09
C THR A 47 -13.72 18.74 -2.88
N VAL A 48 -13.22 18.84 -1.64
CA VAL A 48 -12.01 19.61 -1.32
C VAL A 48 -10.97 18.65 -0.79
N LEU A 49 -9.83 18.60 -1.47
CA LEU A 49 -8.66 17.81 -1.10
C LEU A 49 -7.64 18.73 -0.44
N TYR A 50 -7.16 18.37 0.76
CA TYR A 50 -6.30 19.21 1.58
C TYR A 50 -4.88 18.65 1.72
N GLY A 51 -3.95 19.50 2.10
CA GLY A 51 -2.62 19.11 2.55
C GLY A 51 -1.85 18.31 1.51
N SER A 52 -1.33 17.14 1.87
CA SER A 52 -0.56 16.29 0.96
C SER A 52 -1.39 15.80 -0.23
N LEU A 53 -2.70 15.51 -0.04
CA LEU A 53 -3.59 15.13 -1.13
C LEU A 53 -3.71 16.21 -2.22
N ALA A 54 -3.58 17.49 -1.86
CA ALA A 54 -3.59 18.59 -2.82
C ALA A 54 -2.20 18.83 -3.42
N LEU A 55 -1.14 18.78 -2.60
CA LEU A 55 0.23 19.14 -3.02
C LEU A 55 0.81 18.19 -4.07
N THR A 56 0.53 16.90 -3.94
CA THR A 56 1.07 15.86 -4.84
C THR A 56 -0.03 15.11 -5.60
N GLY A 57 -1.29 15.46 -5.36
CA GLY A 57 -2.45 14.69 -5.80
C GLY A 57 -2.61 14.56 -7.32
N LEU A 58 -2.29 15.60 -8.08
CA LEU A 58 -2.37 15.52 -9.55
C LEU A 58 -1.44 14.44 -10.12
N GLY A 59 -0.22 14.35 -9.59
CA GLY A 59 0.73 13.31 -9.97
C GLY A 59 0.29 11.90 -9.59
N HIS A 60 -0.50 11.79 -8.50
CA HIS A 60 -1.05 10.54 -8.02
C HIS A 60 -2.46 10.22 -8.58
N GLY A 61 -3.03 11.10 -9.40
CA GLY A 61 -4.40 10.94 -9.89
C GLY A 61 -5.47 10.97 -8.80
N THR A 62 -5.21 11.69 -7.70
CA THR A 62 -6.14 11.80 -6.56
C THR A 62 -7.49 12.34 -6.97
N ASP A 63 -7.49 13.36 -7.84
CA ASP A 63 -8.67 13.97 -8.44
C ASP A 63 -9.52 12.94 -9.18
N ARG A 64 -8.91 12.19 -10.10
CA ARG A 64 -9.57 11.16 -10.90
C ARG A 64 -10.08 10.00 -10.05
N ALA A 65 -9.27 9.54 -9.11
CA ALA A 65 -9.64 8.47 -8.19
C ALA A 65 -10.83 8.87 -7.30
N THR A 66 -10.85 10.12 -6.83
CA THR A 66 -11.97 10.65 -6.04
C THR A 66 -13.25 10.67 -6.87
N VAL A 67 -13.20 11.17 -8.11
CA VAL A 67 -14.36 11.21 -9.00
C VAL A 67 -14.86 9.80 -9.35
N ALA A 68 -13.95 8.85 -9.62
CA ALA A 68 -14.32 7.45 -9.81
C ALA A 68 -15.02 6.87 -8.56
N GLY A 69 -14.58 7.23 -7.35
CA GLY A 69 -15.25 6.85 -6.11
C GLY A 69 -16.64 7.49 -5.96
N LEU A 70 -16.83 8.74 -6.40
CA LEU A 70 -18.17 9.37 -6.44
C LEU A 70 -19.13 8.66 -7.40
N GLU A 71 -18.64 8.01 -8.45
CA GLU A 71 -19.43 7.12 -9.29
C GLU A 71 -19.78 5.78 -8.63
N GLY A 72 -19.31 5.52 -7.40
CA GLY A 72 -19.51 4.26 -6.68
C GLY A 72 -18.49 3.17 -7.05
N ASN A 73 -17.41 3.52 -7.75
CA ASN A 73 -16.37 2.56 -8.08
C ASN A 73 -15.47 2.29 -6.88
N MET A 74 -15.18 1.01 -6.64
CA MET A 74 -14.24 0.56 -5.62
C MET A 74 -12.88 0.19 -6.24
N PRO A 75 -11.77 0.45 -5.54
CA PRO A 75 -10.43 0.15 -6.06
C PRO A 75 -10.24 -1.30 -6.52
N GLN A 76 -10.94 -2.25 -5.89
CA GLN A 76 -10.82 -3.68 -6.19
C GLN A 76 -11.40 -4.07 -7.56
N THR A 77 -12.42 -3.34 -8.02
CA THR A 77 -13.23 -3.72 -9.18
C THR A 77 -13.26 -2.70 -10.31
N VAL A 78 -12.87 -1.46 -10.04
CA VAL A 78 -12.91 -0.38 -11.04
C VAL A 78 -12.10 -0.74 -12.29
N ASP A 79 -12.59 -0.35 -13.45
CA ASP A 79 -11.78 -0.40 -14.66
C ASP A 79 -10.67 0.65 -14.58
N THR A 80 -9.41 0.21 -14.66
CA THR A 80 -8.25 1.10 -14.56
C THR A 80 -8.17 2.07 -15.73
N ASP A 81 -8.64 1.69 -16.91
CA ASP A 81 -8.67 2.57 -18.08
C ASP A 81 -9.71 3.68 -17.90
N HIS A 82 -10.88 3.37 -17.30
CA HIS A 82 -11.89 4.37 -16.96
C HIS A 82 -11.35 5.43 -15.98
N VAL A 83 -10.62 5.04 -14.94
CA VAL A 83 -9.98 6.01 -14.01
C VAL A 83 -9.05 6.97 -14.75
N ASN A 84 -8.39 6.51 -15.80
CA ASN A 84 -7.48 7.34 -16.57
C ASN A 84 -8.18 8.37 -17.47
N ILE A 85 -9.39 8.10 -17.94
CA ILE A 85 -10.15 8.95 -18.87
C ILE A 85 -11.28 9.75 -18.21
N ILE A 86 -11.70 9.42 -16.99
CA ILE A 86 -12.87 9.99 -16.30
C ILE A 86 -12.85 11.52 -16.23
N ARG A 87 -11.67 12.12 -16.03
CA ARG A 87 -11.54 13.59 -16.07
C ARG A 87 -11.98 14.16 -17.40
N HIS A 88 -11.50 13.58 -18.50
CA HIS A 88 -11.85 14.03 -19.85
C HIS A 88 -13.34 13.82 -20.13
N GLU A 89 -13.92 12.71 -19.66
CA GLU A 89 -15.34 12.42 -19.82
C GLU A 89 -16.20 13.46 -19.08
N CYS A 90 -15.89 13.76 -17.81
CA CYS A 90 -16.60 14.79 -17.02
C CYS A 90 -16.43 16.20 -17.63
N GLU A 91 -15.21 16.59 -18.02
CA GLU A 91 -14.96 17.90 -18.66
C GLU A 91 -15.69 18.05 -20.01
N SER A 92 -15.89 16.95 -20.74
CA SER A 92 -16.55 16.95 -22.05
C SER A 92 -18.08 16.95 -21.92
N SER A 93 -18.64 16.23 -20.94
CA SER A 93 -20.08 16.09 -20.74
C SER A 93 -20.66 17.19 -19.84
N GLY A 94 -19.89 17.74 -18.90
CA GLY A 94 -20.38 18.58 -17.81
C GLY A 94 -21.22 17.82 -16.79
N GLU A 95 -21.13 16.50 -16.74
CA GLU A 95 -21.98 15.64 -15.92
C GLU A 95 -21.16 14.58 -15.16
N LEU A 96 -21.71 14.08 -14.05
CA LEU A 96 -21.23 12.94 -13.29
C LEU A 96 -22.38 11.98 -13.00
N LEU A 97 -22.14 10.67 -13.12
CA LEU A 97 -23.08 9.63 -12.74
C LEU A 97 -22.87 9.22 -11.26
N LEU A 98 -23.40 10.00 -10.33
CA LEU A 98 -23.23 9.81 -8.89
C LEU A 98 -23.75 8.44 -8.45
N ALA A 99 -22.92 7.71 -7.69
CA ALA A 99 -23.18 6.32 -7.26
C ALA A 99 -23.50 5.35 -8.42
N GLY A 100 -23.11 5.66 -9.66
CA GLY A 100 -23.45 4.88 -10.84
C GLY A 100 -24.95 4.89 -11.20
N LYS A 101 -25.76 5.78 -10.62
CA LYS A 101 -27.23 5.76 -10.70
C LYS A 101 -27.88 7.11 -10.96
N HIS A 102 -27.36 8.17 -10.38
CA HIS A 102 -27.97 9.49 -10.37
C HIS A 102 -27.10 10.51 -11.10
N ARG A 103 -27.58 11.02 -12.25
CA ARG A 103 -26.86 11.99 -13.06
C ARG A 103 -27.02 13.38 -12.48
N ILE A 104 -25.91 14.08 -12.29
CA ILE A 104 -25.84 15.44 -11.75
C ILE A 104 -24.98 16.32 -12.65
N ASP A 105 -25.16 17.65 -12.58
CA ASP A 105 -24.25 18.62 -13.18
C ASP A 105 -22.90 18.57 -12.42
N PHE A 106 -21.81 18.59 -13.15
CA PHE A 106 -20.47 18.49 -12.56
C PHE A 106 -19.42 19.32 -13.32
N ASP A 107 -18.95 20.37 -12.69
CA ASP A 107 -17.85 21.18 -13.19
C ASP A 107 -16.54 20.72 -12.57
N TYR A 108 -15.82 19.86 -13.29
CA TYR A 108 -14.59 19.24 -12.78
C TYR A 108 -13.59 20.26 -12.22
N ALA A 109 -13.44 21.41 -12.85
CA ALA A 109 -12.47 22.43 -12.45
C ALA A 109 -12.85 23.16 -11.14
N HIS A 110 -14.16 23.25 -10.83
CA HIS A 110 -14.67 23.97 -9.66
C HIS A 110 -15.19 23.05 -8.56
N ASP A 111 -15.56 21.81 -8.91
CA ASP A 111 -16.12 20.84 -7.99
C ASP A 111 -15.05 19.90 -7.38
N VAL A 112 -13.86 19.79 -8.00
CA VAL A 112 -12.70 19.12 -7.43
C VAL A 112 -11.64 20.15 -7.08
N VAL A 113 -11.62 20.56 -5.81
CA VAL A 113 -10.76 21.63 -5.32
C VAL A 113 -9.48 21.07 -4.68
N MET A 114 -8.33 21.46 -5.19
CA MET A 114 -7.01 21.14 -4.63
C MET A 114 -6.56 22.31 -3.73
N ASP A 115 -6.83 22.21 -2.41
CA ASP A 115 -6.43 23.26 -1.45
C ASP A 115 -4.98 23.02 -0.98
N VAL A 116 -4.05 23.65 -1.67
CA VAL A 116 -2.60 23.58 -1.37
C VAL A 116 -2.17 24.48 -0.21
N TRP A 117 -3.07 25.33 0.31
CA TRP A 117 -2.76 26.32 1.34
C TRP A 117 -3.11 25.86 2.74
N HIS A 118 -4.07 24.95 2.86
CA HIS A 118 -4.57 24.49 4.15
C HIS A 118 -4.45 22.97 4.26
N ARG A 119 -4.49 22.50 5.51
CA ARG A 119 -4.65 21.10 5.87
C ARG A 119 -5.59 20.98 7.07
N LEU A 120 -6.13 19.79 7.26
CA LEU A 120 -6.85 19.47 8.49
C LEU A 120 -5.86 19.06 9.59
N ALA A 121 -6.09 19.52 10.82
CA ALA A 121 -5.16 19.32 11.93
C ALA A 121 -4.99 17.84 12.31
N ALA A 122 -6.04 17.04 12.12
CA ALA A 122 -6.04 15.64 12.52
C ALA A 122 -5.09 14.76 11.69
N HIS A 123 -4.99 15.01 10.36
CA HIS A 123 -4.10 14.24 9.47
C HIS A 123 -3.78 15.04 8.19
N PRO A 124 -2.56 14.91 7.59
CA PRO A 124 -2.20 15.64 6.37
C PRO A 124 -3.00 15.25 5.12
N ASN A 125 -3.59 14.05 5.08
CA ASN A 125 -4.36 13.56 3.94
C ASN A 125 -5.87 13.69 4.20
N GLY A 126 -6.34 14.91 4.45
CA GLY A 126 -7.75 15.23 4.69
C GLY A 126 -8.50 15.52 3.39
N MET A 127 -9.78 15.19 3.37
CA MET A 127 -10.71 15.50 2.29
C MET A 127 -12.10 15.81 2.84
N ARG A 128 -12.84 16.66 2.14
CA ARG A 128 -14.19 17.06 2.49
C ARG A 128 -15.11 16.87 1.29
N PHE A 129 -16.21 16.19 1.49
CA PHE A 129 -17.28 15.99 0.51
C PHE A 129 -18.51 16.76 0.91
N GLN A 130 -19.13 17.47 -0.02
CA GLN A 130 -20.32 18.28 0.19
C GLN A 130 -21.32 17.98 -0.93
N ALA A 131 -22.56 17.62 -0.57
CA ALA A 131 -23.66 17.42 -1.50
C ALA A 131 -24.68 18.55 -1.37
N PHE A 132 -25.15 19.10 -2.48
CA PHE A 132 -26.10 20.22 -2.53
C PHE A 132 -27.33 19.85 -3.35
N ASP A 133 -28.50 20.42 -2.98
CA ASP A 133 -29.74 20.32 -3.74
C ASP A 133 -29.82 21.39 -4.85
N GLN A 134 -30.92 21.39 -5.63
CA GLN A 134 -31.14 22.34 -6.72
C GLN A 134 -31.21 23.81 -6.25
N GLN A 135 -31.53 24.07 -4.99
CA GLN A 135 -31.55 25.39 -4.37
C GLN A 135 -30.22 25.76 -3.73
N ASN A 136 -29.17 24.93 -3.95
CA ASN A 136 -27.84 25.06 -3.35
C ASN A 136 -27.83 24.98 -1.80
N ASN A 137 -28.83 24.30 -1.21
CA ASN A 137 -28.78 23.98 0.21
C ASN A 137 -27.92 22.74 0.41
N LEU A 138 -27.18 22.71 1.53
CA LEU A 138 -26.36 21.58 1.92
C LEU A 138 -27.26 20.38 2.29
N VAL A 139 -27.12 19.27 1.58
CA VAL A 139 -27.82 18.00 1.83
C VAL A 139 -27.05 17.14 2.80
N ASP A 140 -25.72 17.04 2.60
CA ASP A 140 -24.78 16.31 3.49
C ASP A 140 -23.38 16.86 3.36
N GLU A 141 -22.60 16.77 4.44
CA GLU A 141 -21.18 17.11 4.48
C GLU A 141 -20.42 16.08 5.31
N GLN A 142 -19.34 15.56 4.76
CA GLN A 142 -18.48 14.62 5.47
C GLN A 142 -17.00 14.96 5.29
N VAL A 143 -16.23 14.75 6.36
CA VAL A 143 -14.77 14.82 6.36
C VAL A 143 -14.22 13.41 6.47
N TRP A 144 -13.21 13.12 5.66
CA TRP A 144 -12.53 11.84 5.64
C TRP A 144 -11.01 12.03 5.59
N TYR A 145 -10.30 11.03 6.07
CA TYR A 145 -8.84 10.99 6.08
C TYR A 145 -8.34 9.69 5.46
N SER A 146 -7.34 9.78 4.59
CA SER A 146 -6.61 8.63 4.08
C SER A 146 -5.38 8.39 4.96
N ILE A 147 -5.42 7.33 5.77
CA ILE A 147 -4.43 7.04 6.82
C ILE A 147 -3.36 6.00 6.41
N GLY A 148 -3.09 5.90 5.10
CA GLY A 148 -2.11 4.97 4.54
C GLY A 148 -2.67 3.57 4.26
N GLY A 149 -2.00 2.80 3.39
CA GLY A 149 -2.40 1.42 3.04
C GLY A 149 -3.80 1.27 2.44
N GLY A 150 -4.41 2.35 1.93
CA GLY A 150 -5.80 2.34 1.47
C GLY A 150 -6.85 2.32 2.60
N PHE A 151 -6.43 2.52 3.85
CA PHE A 151 -7.33 2.72 4.97
C PHE A 151 -7.86 4.15 5.01
N VAL A 152 -9.11 4.30 5.37
CA VAL A 152 -9.75 5.61 5.55
C VAL A 152 -10.43 5.71 6.91
N ARG A 153 -10.46 6.91 7.46
CA ARG A 153 -11.14 7.24 8.72
C ARG A 153 -12.06 8.42 8.50
N GLN A 154 -13.29 8.31 8.98
CA GLN A 154 -14.22 9.43 8.99
C GLN A 154 -13.84 10.39 10.12
N GLY A 155 -13.80 11.67 9.82
CA GLY A 155 -13.63 12.78 10.76
C GLY A 155 -14.93 13.49 11.09
N ASN A 156 -14.80 14.64 11.73
CA ASN A 156 -15.94 15.51 12.02
C ASN A 156 -15.96 16.69 11.04
N ALA A 157 -17.15 17.17 10.69
CA ALA A 157 -17.30 18.36 9.84
C ALA A 157 -16.60 19.60 10.42
N GLU A 158 -16.47 19.66 11.74
CA GLU A 158 -15.84 20.75 12.51
C GLU A 158 -14.32 20.57 12.69
N ASP A 159 -13.71 19.54 12.09
CA ASP A 159 -12.27 19.31 12.22
C ASP A 159 -11.49 20.56 11.81
N LEU A 160 -10.57 20.95 12.69
CA LEU A 160 -9.84 22.21 12.58
C LEU A 160 -9.00 22.27 11.30
N MET A 161 -9.26 23.28 10.49
CA MET A 161 -8.44 23.63 9.33
C MET A 161 -7.32 24.61 9.78
N ILE A 162 -6.10 24.28 9.40
CA ILE A 162 -4.89 25.08 9.71
C ILE A 162 -4.11 25.36 8.43
N GLY A 163 -3.22 26.35 8.48
CA GLY A 163 -2.30 26.61 7.36
C GLY A 163 -1.36 25.43 7.12
N ILE A 164 -0.96 25.24 5.86
CA ILE A 164 -0.15 24.07 5.45
C ILE A 164 1.16 23.90 6.23
N HIS A 165 1.73 25.00 6.73
CA HIS A 165 2.97 25.05 7.50
C HIS A 165 2.75 25.16 9.02
N GLU A 166 1.51 25.31 9.46
CA GLU A 166 1.19 25.42 10.89
C GLU A 166 1.29 24.04 11.55
N ARG A 167 1.75 24.03 12.80
CA ARG A 167 1.72 22.81 13.61
C ARG A 167 0.31 22.59 14.14
N PRO A 168 -0.21 21.35 14.09
CA PRO A 168 -1.49 21.07 14.71
C PRO A 168 -1.40 21.33 16.23
N PRO A 169 -2.46 21.85 16.85
CA PRO A 169 -2.54 21.91 18.30
C PRO A 169 -2.36 20.53 18.93
N VAL A 170 -1.71 20.50 20.09
CA VAL A 170 -1.48 19.23 20.83
C VAL A 170 -2.82 18.52 21.08
N GLY A 171 -2.87 17.23 20.81
CA GLY A 171 -4.07 16.39 20.99
C GLY A 171 -5.06 16.41 19.83
N THR A 172 -4.81 17.16 18.75
CA THR A 172 -5.69 17.17 17.56
C THR A 172 -5.27 16.17 16.49
N SER A 173 -3.99 15.79 16.43
CA SER A 173 -3.48 14.81 15.47
C SER A 173 -3.87 13.38 15.88
N PHE A 174 -4.15 12.53 14.90
CA PHE A 174 -4.34 11.10 15.16
C PHE A 174 -3.10 10.44 15.80
N ALA A 175 -1.90 10.95 15.51
CA ALA A 175 -0.67 10.51 16.16
C ALA A 175 -0.62 10.81 17.66
N ASP A 176 -1.28 11.90 18.11
CA ASP A 176 -1.37 12.26 19.52
C ASP A 176 -2.44 11.43 20.28
N GLN A 177 -3.38 10.84 19.57
CA GLN A 177 -4.43 9.98 20.12
C GLN A 177 -3.85 8.59 20.32
N GLN A 178 -3.17 8.36 21.45
CA GLN A 178 -2.63 7.05 21.84
C GLN A 178 -3.75 6.00 21.84
N SER A 179 -3.49 4.89 21.15
CA SER A 179 -4.39 3.78 20.86
C SER A 179 -5.53 4.13 19.89
N ASP A 180 -5.28 3.85 18.60
CA ASP A 180 -6.37 3.79 17.63
C ASP A 180 -7.24 2.56 17.94
N SER A 181 -8.23 2.74 18.84
CA SER A 181 -9.22 1.71 19.15
C SER A 181 -10.05 1.31 17.92
N SER A 182 -9.95 2.08 16.81
CA SER A 182 -10.55 1.73 15.52
C SER A 182 -9.80 0.59 14.80
N LEU A 183 -8.57 0.27 15.24
CA LEU A 183 -7.82 -0.90 14.77
C LEU A 183 -8.19 -2.18 15.53
N ASP A 184 -8.93 -2.05 16.61
CA ASP A 184 -9.43 -3.19 17.40
C ASP A 184 -10.94 -3.29 17.14
N ASP A 185 -11.31 -4.13 16.18
CA ASP A 185 -12.72 -4.36 15.79
C ASP A 185 -13.52 -5.12 16.85
N GLY A 186 -12.90 -5.37 18.03
CA GLY A 186 -13.50 -6.11 19.12
C GLY A 186 -13.67 -7.59 18.83
N SER A 187 -13.08 -8.12 17.76
CA SER A 187 -13.16 -9.54 17.44
C SER A 187 -12.42 -10.37 18.48
N ASP A 188 -13.12 -11.35 19.03
CA ASP A 188 -12.59 -12.31 20.00
C ASP A 188 -11.85 -13.40 19.22
N VAL A 189 -10.52 -13.29 19.13
CA VAL A 189 -9.69 -14.25 18.40
C VAL A 189 -8.98 -15.19 19.39
N PRO A 190 -8.72 -16.47 19.03
CA PRO A 190 -8.16 -17.46 19.94
C PRO A 190 -6.74 -17.15 20.42
N TYR A 191 -5.94 -16.44 19.62
CA TYR A 191 -4.53 -16.16 19.90
C TYR A 191 -4.21 -14.68 19.66
N PRO A 192 -4.74 -13.73 20.48
CA PRO A 192 -4.45 -12.32 20.28
C PRO A 192 -3.00 -12.02 20.62
N PHE A 193 -2.37 -11.16 19.82
CA PHE A 193 -1.01 -10.65 20.05
C PHE A 193 -0.94 -9.16 19.71
N THR A 194 -0.06 -8.45 20.38
CA THR A 194 0.15 -7.01 20.21
C THR A 194 1.61 -6.66 19.93
N SER A 195 2.50 -7.60 20.17
CA SER A 195 3.94 -7.51 19.93
C SER A 195 4.45 -8.77 19.22
N CYS A 196 5.65 -8.73 18.68
CA CYS A 196 6.30 -9.92 18.15
C CYS A 196 6.69 -10.89 19.28
N ASP A 197 7.12 -10.35 20.41
CA ASP A 197 7.43 -11.14 21.60
C ASP A 197 6.20 -11.97 22.04
N ASP A 198 4.99 -11.36 22.06
CA ASP A 198 3.74 -12.09 22.32
C ASP A 198 3.50 -13.21 21.31
N LEU A 199 3.71 -12.91 20.02
CA LEU A 199 3.48 -13.85 18.93
C LEU A 199 4.44 -15.06 19.02
N ILE A 200 5.73 -14.81 19.28
CA ILE A 200 6.73 -15.88 19.47
C ILE A 200 6.40 -16.73 20.69
N ALA A 201 6.03 -16.10 21.82
CA ALA A 201 5.61 -16.84 23.02
C ALA A 201 4.36 -17.71 22.77
N LEU A 202 3.41 -17.23 21.97
CA LEU A 202 2.24 -18.04 21.54
C LEU A 202 2.68 -19.22 20.69
N CYS A 203 3.56 -19.06 19.72
CA CYS A 203 4.10 -20.14 18.90
C CYS A 203 4.76 -21.22 19.75
N GLU A 204 5.59 -20.85 20.70
CA GLU A 204 6.27 -21.78 21.61
C GLU A 204 5.27 -22.53 22.50
N LYS A 205 4.35 -21.80 23.12
CA LYS A 205 3.35 -22.38 24.04
C LYS A 205 2.41 -23.35 23.36
N GLN A 206 2.00 -23.03 22.13
CA GLN A 206 1.04 -23.84 21.37
C GLN A 206 1.71 -24.89 20.47
N HIS A 207 3.04 -24.84 20.30
CA HIS A 207 3.79 -25.64 19.33
C HIS A 207 3.28 -25.43 17.89
N MET A 208 2.97 -24.18 17.53
CA MET A 208 2.40 -23.76 16.24
C MET A 208 3.36 -22.80 15.54
N SER A 209 3.32 -22.79 14.21
CA SER A 209 4.00 -21.75 13.43
C SER A 209 3.26 -20.39 13.53
N ILE A 210 3.92 -19.31 13.12
CA ILE A 210 3.26 -17.99 13.02
C ILE A 210 2.05 -18.08 12.08
N ALA A 211 2.17 -18.77 10.95
CA ALA A 211 1.08 -18.95 10.00
C ALA A 211 -0.10 -19.71 10.61
N ASP A 212 0.14 -20.73 11.46
CA ASP A 212 -0.93 -21.48 12.13
C ASP A 212 -1.69 -20.61 13.15
N ILE A 213 -0.96 -19.80 13.93
CA ILE A 213 -1.56 -18.82 14.88
C ILE A 213 -2.47 -17.85 14.13
N VAL A 214 -1.96 -17.27 13.01
CA VAL A 214 -2.72 -16.31 12.20
C VAL A 214 -3.89 -16.98 11.52
N TRP A 215 -3.72 -18.18 10.96
CA TRP A 215 -4.81 -18.94 10.37
C TRP A 215 -5.95 -19.19 11.36
N ALA A 216 -5.61 -19.57 12.58
CA ALA A 216 -6.61 -19.79 13.64
C ALA A 216 -7.36 -18.49 13.98
N ASN A 217 -6.67 -17.36 14.04
CA ASN A 217 -7.29 -16.05 14.28
C ASN A 217 -8.21 -15.64 13.13
N GLU A 218 -7.75 -15.74 11.88
CA GLU A 218 -8.54 -15.37 10.70
C GLU A 218 -9.79 -16.25 10.56
N THR A 219 -9.64 -17.57 10.80
CA THR A 219 -10.77 -18.50 10.70
C THR A 219 -11.76 -18.42 11.87
N ALA A 220 -11.43 -17.71 12.93
CA ALA A 220 -12.38 -17.33 13.97
C ALA A 220 -13.26 -16.13 13.56
N MET A 221 -12.75 -15.24 12.71
CA MET A 221 -13.47 -14.06 12.24
C MET A 221 -14.32 -14.35 10.98
N GLN A 222 -13.86 -15.26 10.12
CA GLN A 222 -14.54 -15.62 8.87
C GLN A 222 -14.32 -17.11 8.51
N SER A 223 -15.05 -17.65 7.56
CA SER A 223 -14.89 -19.06 7.20
C SER A 223 -13.51 -19.36 6.57
N ALA A 224 -12.96 -20.55 6.85
CA ALA A 224 -11.70 -21.00 6.26
C ALA A 224 -11.71 -20.97 4.71
N VAL A 225 -12.86 -21.18 4.08
CA VAL A 225 -13.03 -21.10 2.63
C VAL A 225 -12.87 -19.66 2.14
N GLN A 226 -13.40 -18.70 2.88
CA GLN A 226 -13.25 -17.27 2.54
C GLN A 226 -11.80 -16.83 2.69
N VAL A 227 -11.15 -17.10 3.84
CA VAL A 227 -9.73 -16.79 4.07
C VAL A 227 -8.87 -17.32 2.93
N ARG A 228 -9.04 -18.60 2.58
CA ARG A 228 -8.29 -19.23 1.49
C ARG A 228 -8.55 -18.55 0.15
N SER A 229 -9.81 -18.32 -0.19
CA SER A 229 -10.20 -17.69 -1.44
C SER A 229 -9.63 -16.27 -1.59
N GLU A 230 -9.55 -15.51 -0.50
CA GLU A 230 -8.97 -14.17 -0.50
C GLU A 230 -7.45 -14.21 -0.72
N LEU A 231 -6.73 -15.10 -0.02
CA LEU A 231 -5.29 -15.29 -0.21
C LEU A 231 -4.95 -15.78 -1.62
N ASP A 232 -5.70 -16.73 -2.14
CA ASP A 232 -5.56 -17.23 -3.52
C ASP A 232 -5.81 -16.09 -4.55
N ASN A 233 -6.79 -15.22 -4.27
CA ASN A 233 -7.08 -14.08 -5.12
C ASN A 233 -5.95 -13.04 -5.07
N VAL A 234 -5.40 -12.75 -3.89
CA VAL A 234 -4.23 -11.88 -3.73
C VAL A 234 -3.07 -12.38 -4.58
N TRP A 235 -2.71 -13.66 -4.46
CA TRP A 235 -1.64 -14.26 -5.25
C TRP A 235 -1.93 -14.21 -6.75
N ARG A 236 -3.15 -14.50 -7.17
CA ARG A 236 -3.56 -14.44 -8.57
C ARG A 236 -3.40 -13.02 -9.15
N VAL A 237 -3.76 -11.98 -8.38
CA VAL A 237 -3.60 -10.59 -8.81
C VAL A 237 -2.12 -10.22 -8.89
N MET A 238 -1.29 -10.59 -7.91
CA MET A 238 0.15 -10.38 -7.94
C MET A 238 0.81 -10.99 -9.18
N ARG A 239 0.47 -12.25 -9.50
CA ARG A 239 0.96 -12.93 -10.71
C ARG A 239 0.56 -12.22 -11.99
N ARG A 240 -0.71 -11.80 -12.10
CA ARG A 240 -1.21 -11.07 -13.27
C ARG A 240 -0.52 -9.71 -13.43
N CYS A 241 -0.28 -9.03 -12.31
CA CYS A 241 0.43 -7.75 -12.31
C CYS A 241 1.85 -7.90 -12.88
N VAL A 242 2.64 -8.87 -12.39
CA VAL A 242 3.97 -9.17 -12.93
C VAL A 242 3.90 -9.52 -14.41
N GLN A 243 2.97 -10.39 -14.80
CA GLN A 243 2.80 -10.79 -16.18
C GLN A 243 2.47 -9.59 -17.07
N HIS A 244 1.56 -8.74 -16.67
CA HIS A 244 1.18 -7.55 -17.42
C HIS A 244 2.36 -6.58 -17.53
N GLY A 245 3.05 -6.28 -16.43
CA GLY A 245 4.21 -5.39 -16.41
C GLY A 245 5.37 -5.85 -17.29
N CYS A 246 5.55 -7.18 -17.42
CA CYS A 246 6.57 -7.76 -18.32
C CYS A 246 6.20 -7.69 -19.82
N HIS A 247 4.91 -7.56 -20.15
CA HIS A 247 4.44 -7.69 -21.54
C HIS A 247 3.72 -6.44 -22.09
N THR A 248 3.57 -5.39 -21.25
CA THR A 248 2.91 -4.15 -21.69
C THR A 248 3.65 -3.50 -22.87
N SER A 249 2.90 -2.90 -23.78
CA SER A 249 3.43 -2.09 -24.87
C SER A 249 3.75 -0.64 -24.48
N GLN A 250 3.34 -0.21 -23.29
CA GLN A 250 3.63 1.12 -22.79
C GLN A 250 5.13 1.26 -22.52
N THR A 251 5.78 2.22 -23.13
CA THR A 251 7.24 2.41 -23.07
C THR A 251 7.68 3.48 -22.06
N VAL A 252 6.77 4.37 -21.67
CA VAL A 252 7.03 5.51 -20.79
C VAL A 252 5.94 5.57 -19.73
N LEU A 253 6.31 5.89 -18.49
CA LEU A 253 5.39 6.08 -17.38
C LEU A 253 4.70 7.45 -17.47
N PRO A 254 3.45 7.57 -17.01
CA PRO A 254 2.72 8.85 -17.00
C PRO A 254 3.29 9.82 -15.96
N GLY A 255 2.90 11.09 -16.03
CA GLY A 255 3.19 12.09 -14.97
C GLY A 255 4.30 13.09 -15.30
N GLY A 256 4.87 13.05 -16.50
CA GLY A 256 5.76 14.12 -17.00
C GLY A 256 7.26 13.92 -16.76
N LEU A 257 7.70 12.99 -15.91
CA LEU A 257 9.12 12.66 -15.75
C LEU A 257 9.72 11.93 -16.94
N ASN A 258 8.90 11.48 -17.88
CA ASN A 258 9.33 10.67 -19.03
C ASN A 258 10.15 9.42 -18.63
N ALA A 259 9.91 8.90 -17.43
CA ALA A 259 10.60 7.72 -16.93
C ALA A 259 10.30 6.50 -17.81
N PRO A 260 11.32 5.81 -18.36
CA PRO A 260 11.09 4.67 -19.23
C PRO A 260 10.61 3.46 -18.42
N ARG A 261 9.66 2.68 -18.98
CA ARG A 261 9.40 1.33 -18.52
C ARG A 261 10.55 0.41 -18.89
N ARG A 262 11.11 -0.28 -17.91
CA ARG A 262 12.28 -1.15 -18.04
C ARG A 262 11.92 -2.63 -18.07
N ALA A 263 10.85 -3.02 -17.37
CA ALA A 263 10.46 -4.41 -17.18
C ALA A 263 10.27 -5.19 -18.49
N PRO A 264 9.60 -4.69 -19.56
CA PRO A 264 9.44 -5.44 -20.80
C PRO A 264 10.77 -5.75 -21.50
N LYS A 265 11.70 -4.77 -21.54
CA LYS A 265 13.03 -4.97 -22.14
C LYS A 265 13.89 -5.91 -21.31
N MET A 266 13.83 -5.80 -19.98
CA MET A 266 14.56 -6.67 -19.07
C MET A 266 14.03 -8.10 -19.15
N TYR A 267 12.70 -8.29 -19.20
CA TYR A 267 12.08 -9.59 -19.42
C TYR A 267 12.55 -10.24 -20.73
N ALA A 268 12.47 -9.52 -21.85
CA ALA A 268 12.92 -10.04 -23.15
C ALA A 268 14.38 -10.48 -23.12
N ARG A 269 15.26 -9.73 -22.42
CA ARG A 269 16.68 -10.07 -22.28
C ARG A 269 16.89 -11.31 -21.41
N LEU A 270 16.22 -11.41 -20.25
CA LEU A 270 16.36 -12.55 -19.34
C LEU A 270 15.74 -13.81 -19.95
N ALA A 271 14.54 -13.72 -20.54
CA ALA A 271 13.84 -14.84 -21.15
C ALA A 271 14.58 -15.40 -22.39
N SER A 272 15.31 -14.58 -23.16
CA SER A 272 16.10 -15.06 -24.29
C SER A 272 17.30 -15.96 -23.89
N ASN A 273 17.70 -15.86 -22.62
CA ASN A 273 18.87 -16.58 -22.09
C ASN A 273 18.51 -17.79 -21.20
N SER A 274 17.24 -18.01 -20.87
CA SER A 274 16.86 -19.09 -19.96
C SER A 274 15.39 -19.51 -20.09
N ASP A 275 15.14 -20.84 -20.01
CA ASP A 275 13.84 -21.46 -19.75
C ASP A 275 13.47 -21.42 -18.26
N VAL A 276 13.89 -20.42 -17.50
CA VAL A 276 13.71 -20.34 -16.04
C VAL A 276 12.23 -20.39 -15.65
N LEU A 277 11.35 -19.84 -16.49
CA LEU A 277 9.90 -19.90 -16.25
C LEU A 277 9.28 -21.28 -16.54
N ALA A 278 10.03 -22.17 -17.23
CA ALA A 278 9.53 -23.50 -17.64
C ALA A 278 9.85 -24.62 -16.63
N ARG A 279 10.39 -24.34 -15.44
CA ARG A 279 10.80 -25.33 -14.43
C ARG A 279 11.80 -26.38 -14.89
N ASP A 280 12.55 -26.17 -15.98
CA ASP A 280 13.55 -27.11 -16.43
C ASP A 280 14.90 -26.84 -15.73
N LYS A 281 15.06 -27.48 -14.56
CA LYS A 281 16.15 -27.26 -13.58
C LYS A 281 17.56 -27.48 -14.14
N LYS A 282 17.74 -28.38 -15.09
CA LYS A 282 19.09 -28.79 -15.53
C LYS A 282 19.86 -27.71 -16.30
N ARG A 283 19.15 -26.72 -16.87
CA ARG A 283 19.78 -25.61 -17.60
C ARG A 283 19.85 -24.33 -16.72
N ALA A 284 18.98 -24.24 -15.73
CA ALA A 284 18.90 -23.18 -14.77
C ALA A 284 20.13 -23.12 -13.82
N ASP A 285 20.65 -24.27 -13.40
CA ASP A 285 21.73 -24.34 -12.41
C ASP A 285 23.02 -23.59 -12.84
N ALA A 286 23.32 -23.54 -14.12
CA ALA A 286 24.52 -22.86 -14.60
C ALA A 286 24.35 -21.32 -14.78
N VAL A 287 23.10 -20.85 -14.90
CA VAL A 287 22.76 -19.43 -15.13
C VAL A 287 22.27 -18.77 -13.85
N LEU A 288 21.79 -19.55 -12.87
CA LEU A 288 21.14 -19.10 -11.65
C LEU A 288 22.10 -18.54 -10.58
N GLU A 289 23.36 -18.98 -10.55
CA GLU A 289 24.34 -18.44 -9.59
C GLU A 289 24.58 -16.93 -9.73
N SER A 290 24.19 -16.35 -10.87
CA SER A 290 24.28 -14.91 -11.10
C SER A 290 22.98 -14.22 -11.50
N SER A 291 21.84 -14.94 -11.64
CA SER A 291 20.65 -14.44 -12.31
C SER A 291 19.34 -14.40 -11.47
N ASP A 292 19.25 -15.08 -10.34
CA ASP A 292 18.07 -15.04 -9.48
C ASP A 292 17.76 -13.61 -9.01
N ALA A 293 18.77 -12.85 -8.61
CA ALA A 293 18.62 -11.44 -8.23
C ALA A 293 18.07 -10.58 -9.39
N ALA A 294 18.52 -10.82 -10.63
CA ALA A 294 18.01 -10.08 -11.78
C ALA A 294 16.53 -10.38 -12.09
N TRP A 295 16.09 -11.61 -11.83
CA TRP A 295 14.66 -11.97 -11.93
C TRP A 295 13.84 -11.32 -10.82
N VAL A 296 14.37 -11.28 -9.59
CA VAL A 296 13.73 -10.58 -8.47
C VAL A 296 13.60 -9.08 -8.77
N ASP A 297 14.66 -8.45 -9.29
CA ASP A 297 14.62 -7.06 -9.75
C ASP A 297 13.54 -6.88 -10.82
N LEU A 298 13.50 -7.76 -11.83
CA LEU A 298 12.47 -7.70 -12.87
C LEU A 298 11.06 -7.77 -12.30
N PHE A 299 10.77 -8.71 -11.40
CA PHE A 299 9.45 -8.86 -10.82
C PHE A 299 9.04 -7.62 -10.01
N ALA A 300 9.97 -7.07 -9.22
CA ALA A 300 9.73 -5.85 -8.47
C ALA A 300 9.49 -4.63 -9.39
N LEU A 301 10.31 -4.48 -10.45
CA LEU A 301 10.13 -3.41 -11.43
C LEU A 301 8.79 -3.55 -12.17
N ALA A 302 8.43 -4.76 -12.61
CA ALA A 302 7.19 -5.01 -13.33
C ALA A 302 5.97 -4.53 -12.54
N VAL A 303 5.89 -4.89 -11.25
CA VAL A 303 4.79 -4.45 -10.36
C VAL A 303 4.86 -2.95 -10.09
N SER A 304 6.05 -2.40 -9.79
CA SER A 304 6.20 -0.98 -9.47
C SER A 304 5.89 -0.07 -10.66
N GLU A 305 6.25 -0.50 -11.88
CA GLU A 305 5.91 0.21 -13.12
C GLU A 305 4.42 0.10 -13.46
N GLU A 306 3.76 -1.05 -13.16
CA GLU A 306 2.31 -1.17 -13.25
C GLU A 306 1.62 -0.24 -12.25
N ASN A 307 2.10 -0.21 -11.00
CA ASN A 307 1.61 0.73 -10.00
C ASN A 307 1.73 2.18 -10.49
N ALA A 308 2.89 2.58 -10.96
CA ALA A 308 3.14 3.93 -11.48
C ALA A 308 2.27 4.27 -12.71
N GLY A 309 1.92 3.26 -13.50
CA GLY A 309 1.05 3.38 -14.67
C GLY A 309 -0.45 3.44 -14.35
N GLY A 310 -0.85 3.35 -13.08
CA GLY A 310 -2.26 3.30 -12.68
C GLY A 310 -2.91 1.94 -12.86
N GLY A 311 -2.12 0.88 -13.02
CA GLY A 311 -2.60 -0.49 -13.21
C GLY A 311 -3.13 -1.15 -11.94
N ARG A 312 -3.65 -2.37 -12.11
CA ARG A 312 -4.15 -3.21 -11.01
C ARG A 312 -3.01 -3.82 -10.23
N ILE A 313 -2.96 -3.56 -8.92
CA ILE A 313 -1.92 -4.09 -8.01
C ILE A 313 -2.53 -4.65 -6.73
N VAL A 314 -1.70 -5.29 -5.92
CA VAL A 314 -1.99 -5.54 -4.51
C VAL A 314 -1.18 -4.55 -3.67
N THR A 315 -1.88 -3.74 -2.88
CA THR A 315 -1.26 -2.89 -1.86
C THR A 315 -0.68 -3.77 -0.76
N ALA A 316 0.66 -3.74 -0.53
CA ALA A 316 1.32 -4.68 0.38
C ALA A 316 2.60 -4.08 1.02
N PRO A 317 2.55 -3.36 2.16
CA PRO A 317 1.35 -2.82 2.81
C PRO A 317 0.86 -1.52 2.18
N THR A 318 1.65 -0.89 1.28
CA THR A 318 1.32 0.33 0.53
C THR A 318 1.57 0.15 -0.96
N ASN A 319 1.03 1.04 -1.78
CA ASN A 319 1.30 1.03 -3.22
C ASN A 319 2.77 1.36 -3.53
N GLY A 320 3.38 2.27 -2.76
CA GLY A 320 4.79 2.62 -2.94
C GLY A 320 5.77 1.45 -2.76
N ALA A 321 5.35 0.42 -2.04
CA ALA A 321 6.12 -0.79 -1.77
C ALA A 321 5.52 -2.07 -2.42
N ALA A 322 4.53 -1.92 -3.31
CA ALA A 322 3.74 -3.03 -3.85
C ALA A 322 4.55 -4.07 -4.65
N GLY A 323 5.76 -3.72 -5.09
CA GLY A 323 6.62 -4.62 -5.86
C GLY A 323 7.39 -5.65 -5.02
N ILE A 324 7.59 -5.40 -3.71
CA ILE A 324 8.50 -6.19 -2.88
C ILE A 324 7.95 -7.60 -2.61
N ILE A 325 6.77 -7.69 -2.01
CA ILE A 325 6.16 -8.99 -1.66
C ILE A 325 5.90 -9.86 -2.90
N PRO A 326 5.33 -9.35 -4.01
CA PRO A 326 5.18 -10.14 -5.22
C PRO A 326 6.52 -10.64 -5.79
N ALA A 327 7.58 -9.83 -5.75
CA ALA A 327 8.89 -10.24 -6.24
C ALA A 327 9.48 -11.38 -5.43
N VAL A 328 9.39 -11.32 -4.10
CA VAL A 328 9.89 -12.38 -3.21
C VAL A 328 9.00 -13.65 -3.30
N LEU A 329 7.68 -13.49 -3.48
CA LEU A 329 6.78 -14.64 -3.76
C LEU A 329 7.09 -15.31 -5.10
N HIS A 330 7.43 -14.54 -6.15
CA HIS A 330 7.88 -15.12 -7.41
C HIS A 330 9.25 -15.79 -7.27
N TYR A 331 10.15 -15.24 -6.44
CA TYR A 331 11.39 -15.93 -6.07
C TYR A 331 11.07 -17.29 -5.41
N TYR A 332 10.22 -17.33 -4.38
CA TYR A 332 9.76 -18.57 -3.79
C TYR A 332 9.19 -19.53 -4.84
N TRP A 333 8.26 -19.07 -5.67
CA TRP A 333 7.54 -19.88 -6.64
C TRP A 333 8.43 -20.49 -7.72
N HIS A 334 9.44 -19.76 -8.20
CA HIS A 334 10.27 -20.18 -9.33
C HIS A 334 11.61 -20.80 -8.93
N PHE A 335 12.19 -20.41 -7.82
CA PHE A 335 13.56 -20.75 -7.45
C PHE A 335 13.70 -21.60 -6.19
N VAL A 336 12.65 -21.71 -5.35
CA VAL A 336 12.68 -22.58 -4.18
C VAL A 336 12.13 -23.96 -4.55
N ASP A 337 12.89 -25.00 -4.17
CA ASP A 337 12.45 -26.36 -4.38
C ASP A 337 11.16 -26.65 -3.60
N HIS A 338 10.25 -27.44 -4.23
CA HIS A 338 8.97 -27.81 -3.65
C HIS A 338 7.99 -26.66 -3.36
N ALA A 339 8.20 -25.47 -3.96
CA ALA A 339 7.22 -24.39 -3.89
C ALA A 339 5.83 -24.85 -4.35
N ASN A 340 4.82 -24.47 -3.59
CA ASN A 340 3.43 -24.86 -3.82
C ASN A 340 2.46 -23.79 -3.29
N GLU A 341 1.15 -23.98 -3.53
CA GLU A 341 0.10 -23.04 -3.14
C GLU A 341 -0.05 -22.92 -1.61
N GLU A 342 0.14 -23.99 -0.85
CA GLU A 342 0.11 -23.94 0.62
C GLU A 342 1.24 -23.07 1.18
N GLY A 343 2.42 -23.14 0.58
CA GLY A 343 3.53 -22.26 0.94
C GLY A 343 3.21 -20.80 0.63
N VAL A 344 2.51 -20.49 -0.45
CA VAL A 344 2.07 -19.11 -0.72
C VAL A 344 1.13 -18.61 0.38
N ILE A 345 0.19 -19.44 0.85
CA ILE A 345 -0.70 -19.11 1.96
C ILE A 345 0.10 -18.88 3.24
N THR A 346 1.02 -19.80 3.58
CA THR A 346 1.93 -19.66 4.72
C THR A 346 2.74 -18.37 4.66
N PHE A 347 3.28 -18.04 3.49
CA PHE A 347 4.01 -16.79 3.25
C PHE A 347 3.13 -15.57 3.54
N LEU A 348 1.94 -15.48 2.95
CA LEU A 348 1.06 -14.33 3.10
C LEU A 348 0.55 -14.16 4.53
N LEU A 349 0.20 -15.26 5.22
CA LEU A 349 -0.22 -15.21 6.62
C LEU A 349 0.90 -14.68 7.52
N THR A 350 2.13 -15.20 7.35
CA THR A 350 3.29 -14.75 8.15
C THR A 350 3.66 -13.30 7.84
N ALA A 351 3.70 -12.92 6.56
CA ALA A 351 3.95 -11.55 6.13
C ALA A 351 2.87 -10.58 6.67
N GLY A 352 1.60 -11.01 6.65
CA GLY A 352 0.48 -10.24 7.17
C GLY A 352 0.59 -9.99 8.68
N ALA A 353 1.03 -10.99 9.47
CA ALA A 353 1.26 -10.83 10.90
C ALA A 353 2.30 -9.73 11.18
N VAL A 354 3.41 -9.74 10.44
CA VAL A 354 4.45 -8.71 10.57
C VAL A 354 3.90 -7.34 10.17
N GLY A 355 3.20 -7.23 9.05
CA GLY A 355 2.56 -5.97 8.63
C GLY A 355 1.56 -5.42 9.65
N TYR A 356 0.80 -6.29 10.29
CA TYR A 356 -0.10 -5.94 11.39
C TYR A 356 0.66 -5.28 12.56
N LEU A 357 1.80 -5.85 12.98
CA LEU A 357 2.62 -5.29 14.06
C LEU A 357 3.15 -3.89 13.73
N PHE A 358 3.61 -3.68 12.50
CA PHE A 358 4.05 -2.35 12.04
C PHE A 358 2.91 -1.33 12.04
N LYS A 359 1.76 -1.70 11.49
CA LYS A 359 0.60 -0.80 11.45
C LYS A 359 0.08 -0.47 12.84
N ARG A 360 0.08 -1.44 13.75
CA ARG A 360 -0.39 -1.27 15.13
C ARG A 360 0.55 -0.41 15.98
N ASN A 361 1.86 -0.70 15.93
CA ASN A 361 2.83 -0.18 16.90
C ASN A 361 3.63 1.03 16.36
N ALA A 362 3.55 1.29 15.06
CA ALA A 362 4.20 2.43 14.41
C ALA A 362 3.27 3.04 13.35
N SER A 363 3.72 3.12 12.10
CA SER A 363 2.91 3.52 10.95
C SER A 363 3.44 2.88 9.67
N ILE A 364 2.55 2.63 8.72
CA ILE A 364 2.90 2.20 7.35
C ILE A 364 2.78 3.35 6.34
N SER A 365 2.60 4.58 6.79
CA SER A 365 2.39 5.75 5.92
C SER A 365 3.70 6.49 5.66
N GLY A 366 4.07 6.67 4.37
CA GLY A 366 5.21 7.49 3.98
C GLY A 366 5.09 8.96 4.39
N ALA A 367 3.85 9.47 4.50
CA ALA A 367 3.56 10.82 4.96
C ALA A 367 3.79 11.01 6.48
N GLU A 368 3.77 9.93 7.26
CA GLU A 368 3.99 9.95 8.71
C GLU A 368 5.44 9.62 9.09
N VAL A 369 5.99 8.54 8.52
CA VAL A 369 7.28 8.00 8.95
C VAL A 369 8.31 7.86 7.81
N GLY A 370 8.03 8.36 6.61
CA GLY A 370 8.92 8.17 5.46
C GLY A 370 8.81 6.78 4.82
N CYS A 371 9.65 6.50 3.82
CA CYS A 371 9.66 5.20 3.13
C CYS A 371 10.10 4.02 4.00
N GLN A 372 10.72 4.24 5.16
CA GLN A 372 10.98 3.16 6.12
C GLN A 372 9.67 2.45 6.52
N GLY A 373 8.56 3.19 6.65
CA GLY A 373 7.24 2.63 6.94
C GLY A 373 6.59 1.89 5.77
N GLU A 374 6.97 2.16 4.54
CA GLU A 374 6.46 1.51 3.34
C GLU A 374 7.40 0.38 2.89
N VAL A 375 8.55 0.76 2.34
CA VAL A 375 9.57 -0.16 1.80
C VAL A 375 10.18 -1.03 2.89
N GLY A 376 10.50 -0.43 4.06
CA GLY A 376 11.07 -1.16 5.19
C GLY A 376 10.08 -2.18 5.75
N THR A 377 8.83 -1.80 5.94
CA THR A 377 7.77 -2.73 6.38
C THR A 377 7.58 -3.87 5.37
N ALA A 378 7.48 -3.56 4.07
CA ALA A 378 7.30 -4.60 3.04
C ALA A 378 8.52 -5.54 2.94
N CYS A 379 9.74 -5.02 3.12
CA CYS A 379 10.96 -5.82 3.20
C CYS A 379 10.91 -6.80 4.38
N SER A 380 10.55 -6.31 5.57
CA SER A 380 10.36 -7.11 6.78
C SER A 380 9.29 -8.18 6.61
N MET A 381 8.12 -7.82 6.07
CA MET A 381 7.03 -8.74 5.74
C MET A 381 7.47 -9.85 4.78
N ALA A 382 8.17 -9.48 3.71
CA ALA A 382 8.64 -10.40 2.69
C ALA A 382 9.72 -11.35 3.24
N ALA A 383 10.64 -10.84 4.07
CA ALA A 383 11.65 -11.65 4.75
C ALA A 383 11.02 -12.67 5.70
N ALA A 384 10.06 -12.25 6.53
CA ALA A 384 9.33 -13.14 7.41
C ALA A 384 8.60 -14.26 6.63
N GLY A 385 7.83 -13.88 5.60
CA GLY A 385 7.08 -14.82 4.78
C GLY A 385 7.98 -15.84 4.09
N LEU A 386 9.08 -15.41 3.49
CA LEU A 386 10.05 -16.30 2.84
C LEU A 386 10.76 -17.21 3.85
N CYS A 387 11.19 -16.68 4.99
CA CYS A 387 11.84 -17.50 6.04
C CYS A 387 10.90 -18.62 6.53
N ALA A 388 9.62 -18.31 6.76
CA ALA A 388 8.62 -19.29 7.19
C ALA A 388 8.45 -20.44 6.18
N VAL A 389 8.32 -20.14 4.88
CA VAL A 389 8.12 -21.17 3.84
C VAL A 389 9.39 -21.95 3.53
N MET A 390 10.53 -21.45 3.90
CA MET A 390 11.80 -22.19 3.83
C MET A 390 12.09 -23.04 5.08
N GLY A 391 11.16 -23.09 6.03
CA GLY A 391 11.23 -23.93 7.22
C GLY A 391 11.97 -23.29 8.41
N GLY A 392 12.09 -21.96 8.41
CA GLY A 392 12.64 -21.24 9.55
C GLY A 392 11.80 -21.37 10.82
N THR A 393 12.45 -21.43 11.98
CA THR A 393 11.77 -21.37 13.28
C THR A 393 11.11 -20.02 13.48
N PRO A 394 10.11 -19.86 14.39
CA PRO A 394 9.54 -18.55 14.70
C PRO A 394 10.58 -17.48 15.03
N GLN A 395 11.64 -17.83 15.76
CA GLN A 395 12.76 -16.94 16.10
C GLN A 395 13.61 -16.55 14.87
N GLN A 396 13.84 -17.48 13.94
CA GLN A 396 14.52 -17.17 12.68
C GLN A 396 13.65 -16.28 11.78
N VAL A 397 12.32 -16.48 11.79
CA VAL A 397 11.37 -15.62 11.08
C VAL A 397 11.39 -14.20 11.63
N GLU A 398 11.36 -14.04 12.97
CA GLU A 398 11.53 -12.75 13.62
C GLU A 398 12.83 -12.08 13.24
N ASN A 399 13.95 -12.79 13.33
CA ASN A 399 15.27 -12.26 12.99
C ASN A 399 15.37 -11.83 11.52
N ALA A 400 14.80 -12.62 10.59
CA ALA A 400 14.74 -12.21 9.18
C ALA A 400 13.94 -10.92 8.99
N ALA A 401 12.80 -10.79 9.69
CA ALA A 401 11.97 -9.60 9.65
C ALA A 401 12.67 -8.37 10.22
N GLU A 402 13.35 -8.54 11.34
CA GLU A 402 14.14 -7.49 12.00
C GLU A 402 15.27 -6.99 11.09
N ILE A 403 16.11 -7.90 10.53
CA ILE A 403 17.16 -7.54 9.56
C ILE A 403 16.57 -6.78 8.38
N GLY A 404 15.39 -7.19 7.91
CA GLY A 404 14.68 -6.53 6.80
C GLY A 404 14.33 -5.07 7.08
N ILE A 405 13.86 -4.73 8.30
CA ILE A 405 13.53 -3.35 8.65
C ILE A 405 14.77 -2.54 9.03
N GLU A 406 15.71 -3.08 9.79
CA GLU A 406 16.86 -2.30 10.26
C GLU A 406 17.65 -1.67 9.11
N HIS A 407 17.77 -2.37 7.97
CA HIS A 407 18.44 -1.89 6.76
C HIS A 407 17.66 -0.83 5.98
N ASN A 408 16.44 -0.51 6.42
CA ASN A 408 15.59 0.53 5.84
C ASN A 408 15.30 1.69 6.81
N LEU A 409 15.83 1.66 8.05
CA LEU A 409 15.65 2.73 9.03
C LEU A 409 16.22 4.05 8.51
N GLY A 410 15.47 5.14 8.74
CA GLY A 410 15.83 6.48 8.29
C GLY A 410 15.52 6.77 6.81
N LEU A 411 14.94 5.84 6.07
CA LEU A 411 14.62 6.02 4.65
C LEU A 411 13.53 7.07 4.46
N THR A 412 13.90 8.17 3.79
CA THR A 412 13.00 9.30 3.51
C THR A 412 11.97 8.98 2.43
N CYS A 413 10.85 9.70 2.40
CA CYS A 413 9.88 9.66 1.30
C CYS A 413 9.95 10.99 0.52
N ASP A 414 10.76 11.01 -0.52
CA ASP A 414 11.15 12.19 -1.30
C ASP A 414 11.08 11.94 -2.83
N PRO A 415 9.93 11.47 -3.35
CA PRO A 415 9.80 11.10 -4.75
C PRO A 415 9.93 12.31 -5.67
N VAL A 416 10.67 12.14 -6.77
CA VAL A 416 10.88 13.17 -7.79
C VAL A 416 9.56 13.53 -8.45
N GLY A 417 9.26 14.82 -8.55
CA GLY A 417 7.99 15.31 -9.09
C GLY A 417 6.76 14.89 -8.29
N GLY A 418 6.92 14.35 -7.07
CA GLY A 418 5.82 13.78 -6.28
C GLY A 418 5.25 12.48 -6.84
N LEU A 419 5.94 11.82 -7.76
CA LEU A 419 5.47 10.62 -8.44
C LEU A 419 6.04 9.34 -7.81
N VAL A 420 5.23 8.30 -7.66
CA VAL A 420 5.67 6.98 -7.19
C VAL A 420 6.45 6.26 -8.31
N GLN A 421 7.55 6.88 -8.73
CA GLN A 421 8.43 6.42 -9.81
C GLN A 421 9.88 6.37 -9.32
N ILE A 422 10.55 7.51 -9.22
CA ILE A 422 11.94 7.62 -8.78
C ILE A 422 11.98 8.29 -7.42
N PRO A 423 12.57 7.63 -6.40
CA PRO A 423 13.32 6.37 -6.40
C PRO A 423 12.48 5.11 -6.08
N CYS A 424 11.16 5.20 -5.99
CA CYS A 424 10.30 4.14 -5.48
C CYS A 424 10.50 2.80 -6.21
N ILE A 425 10.58 2.84 -7.55
CA ILE A 425 10.72 1.63 -8.39
C ILE A 425 12.01 0.89 -8.05
N GLU A 426 13.15 1.60 -7.96
CA GLU A 426 14.45 1.01 -7.61
C GLU A 426 14.46 0.51 -6.15
N ARG A 427 13.86 1.26 -5.22
CA ARG A 427 13.77 0.86 -3.81
C ARG A 427 13.04 -0.46 -3.63
N ASN A 428 12.00 -0.73 -4.42
CA ASN A 428 11.30 -2.01 -4.39
C ASN A 428 12.21 -3.17 -4.80
N ALA A 429 12.98 -3.04 -5.87
CA ALA A 429 13.91 -4.06 -6.34
C ALA A 429 15.02 -4.33 -5.30
N MET A 430 15.62 -3.25 -4.78
CA MET A 430 16.64 -3.37 -3.74
C MET A 430 16.11 -4.03 -2.47
N ALA A 431 14.93 -3.64 -2.00
CA ALA A 431 14.34 -4.20 -0.78
C ALA A 431 13.90 -5.66 -0.95
N ALA A 432 13.44 -6.07 -2.13
CA ALA A 432 13.13 -7.47 -2.41
C ALA A 432 14.38 -8.37 -2.31
N ASN A 433 15.51 -7.93 -2.87
CA ASN A 433 16.79 -8.63 -2.73
C ASN A 433 17.32 -8.58 -1.28
N THR A 434 17.14 -7.46 -0.57
CA THR A 434 17.48 -7.34 0.86
C THR A 434 16.69 -8.34 1.70
N ALA A 435 15.38 -8.51 1.45
CA ALA A 435 14.55 -9.48 2.14
C ALA A 435 15.07 -10.92 1.95
N ILE A 436 15.43 -11.31 0.73
CA ILE A 436 16.01 -12.63 0.45
C ILE A 436 17.35 -12.81 1.17
N ASN A 437 18.19 -11.78 1.19
CA ASN A 437 19.46 -11.83 1.89
C ASN A 437 19.27 -11.92 3.42
N ALA A 438 18.32 -11.20 3.99
CA ALA A 438 17.95 -11.29 5.40
C ALA A 438 17.57 -12.72 5.79
N VAL A 439 16.76 -13.40 4.96
CA VAL A 439 16.41 -14.81 5.16
C VAL A 439 17.64 -15.72 5.16
N ARG A 440 18.54 -15.53 4.19
CA ARG A 440 19.79 -16.32 4.13
C ARG A 440 20.61 -16.17 5.41
N MET A 441 20.73 -14.95 5.94
CA MET A 441 21.44 -14.68 7.20
C MET A 441 20.74 -15.33 8.39
N ALA A 442 19.44 -15.13 8.56
CA ALA A 442 18.68 -15.66 9.68
C ALA A 442 18.64 -17.19 9.71
N MET A 443 18.52 -17.84 8.56
CA MET A 443 18.48 -19.30 8.46
C MET A 443 19.83 -19.99 8.66
N LEU A 444 20.94 -19.28 8.48
CA LEU A 444 22.28 -19.78 8.83
C LEU A 444 22.57 -19.66 10.33
N GLY A 445 21.80 -18.87 11.08
CA GLY A 445 21.82 -18.76 12.53
C GLY A 445 20.87 -19.74 13.21
N ASP A 446 20.86 -19.73 14.52
CA ASP A 446 19.99 -20.53 15.39
C ASP A 446 18.71 -19.76 15.83
N GLY A 447 18.51 -18.54 15.33
CA GLY A 447 17.42 -17.63 15.72
C GLY A 447 17.78 -16.71 16.88
N THR A 448 18.96 -16.86 17.50
CA THR A 448 19.41 -15.94 18.55
C THR A 448 19.86 -14.61 17.95
N HIS A 449 19.31 -13.51 18.42
CA HIS A 449 19.66 -12.15 17.97
C HIS A 449 19.50 -11.15 19.14
N ILE A 450 20.12 -9.97 19.00
CA ILE A 450 20.17 -8.96 20.08
C ILE A 450 19.03 -7.97 19.98
N VAL A 451 18.73 -7.50 18.77
CA VAL A 451 17.67 -6.53 18.51
C VAL A 451 16.41 -7.29 18.14
N THR A 452 15.31 -7.09 18.90
CA THR A 452 14.04 -7.71 18.57
C THR A 452 13.30 -6.93 17.49
N LEU A 453 12.36 -7.57 16.79
CA LEU A 453 11.51 -6.89 15.81
C LEU A 453 10.72 -5.75 16.47
N ASP A 454 10.25 -5.92 17.70
CA ASP A 454 9.53 -4.89 18.44
C ASP A 454 10.41 -3.65 18.71
N GLN A 455 11.69 -3.85 19.02
CA GLN A 455 12.66 -2.75 19.19
C GLN A 455 12.91 -2.02 17.87
N ALA A 456 13.01 -2.76 16.76
CA ALA A 456 13.19 -2.17 15.44
C ALA A 456 11.96 -1.38 14.98
N ILE A 457 10.73 -1.89 15.24
CA ILE A 457 9.47 -1.19 14.97
C ILE A 457 9.40 0.10 15.78
N LYS A 458 9.74 0.04 17.08
CA LYS A 458 9.80 1.24 17.93
C LYS A 458 10.82 2.25 17.41
N THR A 459 12.01 1.80 17.02
CA THR A 459 13.04 2.67 16.43
C THR A 459 12.56 3.33 15.16
N MET A 460 11.83 2.59 14.29
CA MET A 460 11.23 3.17 13.10
C MET A 460 10.23 4.27 13.45
N LYS A 461 9.39 4.08 14.48
CA LYS A 461 8.44 5.09 14.95
C LYS A 461 9.17 6.34 15.42
N ASP A 462 10.13 6.19 16.34
CA ASP A 462 10.90 7.30 16.92
C ASP A 462 11.65 8.08 15.82
N THR A 463 12.33 7.38 14.91
CA THR A 463 13.02 7.97 13.75
C THR A 463 12.04 8.70 12.82
N GLY A 464 10.84 8.14 12.65
CA GLY A 464 9.77 8.77 11.89
C GLY A 464 9.29 10.07 12.54
N GLU A 465 9.13 10.12 13.84
CA GLU A 465 8.77 11.32 14.58
C GLU A 465 9.84 12.43 14.44
N ASP A 466 11.11 12.07 14.53
CA ASP A 466 12.25 12.97 14.39
C ASP A 466 12.48 13.45 12.95
N MET A 467 11.99 12.70 11.96
CA MET A 467 12.14 13.05 10.55
C MET A 467 11.44 14.35 10.21
N MET A 468 12.16 15.30 9.62
CA MET A 468 11.58 16.59 9.20
C MET A 468 10.49 16.39 8.13
N SER A 469 9.42 17.16 8.19
CA SER A 469 8.25 17.07 7.29
C SER A 469 8.59 17.13 5.80
N LYS A 470 9.65 17.85 5.42
CA LYS A 470 10.12 17.92 4.02
C LYS A 470 10.58 16.57 3.43
N TYR A 471 10.81 15.57 4.27
CA TYR A 471 11.21 14.22 3.89
C TYR A 471 10.08 13.19 4.00
N LYS A 472 8.84 13.65 4.21
CA LYS A 472 7.64 12.84 4.44
C LYS A 472 6.60 13.07 3.34
N GLU A 473 6.84 12.55 2.13
CA GLU A 473 5.91 12.59 0.99
C GLU A 473 5.43 14.01 0.59
N THR A 474 6.32 15.00 0.70
CA THR A 474 5.99 16.40 0.35
C THR A 474 6.68 16.90 -0.91
N SER A 475 7.66 16.16 -1.43
CA SER A 475 8.53 16.57 -2.55
C SER A 475 9.26 17.90 -2.33
N LYS A 476 9.41 18.32 -1.05
CA LYS A 476 10.07 19.57 -0.66
C LYS A 476 11.50 19.39 -0.12
N GLY A 477 12.05 18.19 -0.23
CA GLY A 477 13.38 17.84 0.25
C GLY A 477 13.96 16.62 -0.45
N GLY A 478 15.18 16.24 -0.09
CA GLY A 478 15.84 15.04 -0.58
C GLY A 478 16.04 15.02 -2.10
N LEU A 479 15.79 13.88 -2.73
CA LEU A 479 15.95 13.71 -4.19
C LEU A 479 15.02 14.65 -4.98
N ALA A 480 13.81 14.88 -4.47
CA ALA A 480 12.80 15.69 -5.17
C ALA A 480 13.28 17.10 -5.51
N VAL A 481 14.17 17.70 -4.71
CA VAL A 481 14.69 19.07 -4.93
C VAL A 481 16.10 19.10 -5.52
N ASN A 482 16.77 17.94 -5.61
CA ASN A 482 18.14 17.83 -6.13
C ASN A 482 18.20 17.28 -7.57
N VAL A 483 17.09 16.81 -8.09
CA VAL A 483 16.95 16.44 -9.51
C VAL A 483 16.45 17.68 -10.25
N VAL A 484 17.27 18.20 -11.16
CA VAL A 484 16.90 19.35 -11.99
C VAL A 484 15.89 18.83 -13.01
N GLU A 485 14.67 19.35 -12.96
CA GLU A 485 13.71 19.17 -14.06
C GLU A 485 14.24 19.92 -15.27
N CYS A 486 14.65 19.20 -16.31
CA CYS A 486 15.06 19.78 -17.60
C CYS A 486 13.85 19.99 -18.50
#